data_0d2df8b351198ce37eb0e37ec6244f4b
#
_entry.id   0d2df8b351198ce37eb0e37ec6244f4b
#
_cell.length_a   1.000
_cell.length_b   1.000
_cell.length_c   1.000
_cell.angle_alpha   90.00
_cell.angle_beta   90.00
_cell.angle_gamma   90.00
#
_symmetry.space_group_name_H-M   'P 1'
#
loop_
_entity.id
_entity.type
_entity.pdbx_description
1 polymer ?
#
loop_
_entity_poly.entity_id
_entity_poly.type
_entity_poly.pdbx_seq_one_letter_code
_entity_poly.pdbx_strand_id
1 'polypeptide(L)'
;MPAAAGGRVLGTTVAALGDPTQPGLWLKTPLVAEEAKGRVTNPATGKSSAVTLIPLGGAATAGSQMSLSALRLIGASLTELTGVEVALEG
;
A
#
# COMPACT_ATOMS: atom_id res chain seq x y z
N MET A 1 -2.09 -14.69 -11.22
CA MET A 1 -2.51 -14.03 -11.11
C MET A 1 -3.27 -13.51 -10.83
N PRO A 2 -3.38 -13.48 -10.53
CA PRO A 2 -4.44 -13.12 -10.40
C PRO A 2 -4.83 -12.13 -10.42
N ALA A 3 -4.36 -11.77 -10.70
CA ALA A 3 -4.80 -10.82 -10.71
C ALA A 3 -5.88 -10.53 -10.87
N ALA A 4 -6.14 -10.95 -10.59
CA ALA A 4 -7.14 -10.77 -10.50
C ALA A 4 -8.01 -10.01 -11.10
N ALA A 5 -8.96 -10.38 -11.13
CA ALA A 5 -10.07 -9.84 -11.63
C ALA A 5 -10.16 -8.39 -11.35
N GLY A 6 -10.17 -7.64 -12.33
CA GLY A 6 -10.33 -6.24 -12.21
C GLY A 6 -9.20 -5.46 -11.58
N GLY A 7 -8.20 -6.15 -11.08
CA GLY A 7 -7.07 -5.46 -10.49
C GLY A 7 -6.11 -4.96 -11.55
N ARG A 8 -5.50 -3.82 -11.30
CA ARG A 8 -4.43 -3.30 -12.13
C ARG A 8 -3.23 -3.05 -11.24
N VAL A 9 -2.12 -3.73 -11.51
CA VAL A 9 -0.90 -3.52 -10.75
C VAL A 9 -0.31 -2.16 -11.11
N LEU A 10 -0.11 -1.35 -10.11
CA LEU A 10 0.51 -0.02 -10.27
C LEU A 10 2.02 -0.08 -10.15
N GLY A 11 2.53 -1.09 -9.46
CA GLY A 11 3.95 -1.26 -9.28
C GLY A 11 4.27 -1.63 -7.84
N THR A 12 5.56 -1.54 -7.51
CA THR A 12 6.03 -1.78 -6.16
C THR A 12 6.50 -0.48 -5.53
N THR A 13 6.39 -0.42 -4.21
CA THR A 13 6.86 0.74 -3.47
C THR A 13 7.38 0.26 -2.12
N VAL A 14 8.19 1.10 -1.48
CA VAL A 14 8.66 0.81 -0.13
C VAL A 14 7.78 1.60 0.82
N ALA A 15 7.12 0.89 1.72
CA ALA A 15 6.19 1.50 2.66
C ALA A 15 6.77 1.56 4.06
N ALA A 16 6.48 2.65 4.75
CA ALA A 16 6.83 2.83 6.15
C ALA A 16 5.57 3.18 6.91
N LEU A 17 5.62 3.07 8.23
CA LEU A 17 4.51 3.47 9.08
C LEU A 17 4.28 4.97 8.93
N GLY A 18 3.04 5.33 8.59
CA GLY A 18 2.62 6.72 8.55
C GLY A 18 2.13 7.18 9.90
N ASP A 19 1.07 7.98 9.92
CA ASP A 19 0.51 8.48 11.17
C ASP A 19 -0.19 7.34 11.92
N PRO A 20 0.36 6.88 13.06
CA PRO A 20 -0.22 5.75 13.77
C PRO A 20 -1.56 6.10 14.45
N THR A 21 -1.90 7.37 14.53
CA THR A 21 -3.16 7.80 15.13
C THR A 21 -4.27 7.91 14.10
N GLN A 22 -3.95 7.86 12.81
CA GLN A 22 -4.95 7.94 11.76
C GLN A 22 -5.58 6.57 11.56
N PRO A 23 -6.90 6.44 11.79
CA PRO A 23 -7.54 5.14 11.71
C PRO A 23 -7.75 4.67 10.28
N GLY A 24 -8.11 3.39 10.13
CA GLY A 24 -8.49 2.83 8.86
C GLY A 24 -7.35 2.12 8.16
N LEU A 25 -7.65 1.66 6.96
CA LEU A 25 -6.70 0.96 6.11
C LEU A 25 -6.39 1.87 4.93
N TRP A 26 -5.19 2.43 4.89
CA TRP A 26 -4.81 3.36 3.85
C TRP A 26 -3.32 3.25 3.52
N LEU A 27 -3.00 3.65 2.30
CA LEU A 27 -1.62 3.77 1.83
C LEU A 27 -1.49 5.10 1.11
N LYS A 28 -0.65 5.97 1.61
CA LYS A 28 -0.29 7.21 0.92
C LYS A 28 0.89 6.92 0.02
N THR A 29 0.70 7.07 -1.26
CA THR A 29 1.69 6.65 -2.25
C THR A 29 1.74 7.59 -3.44
N PRO A 30 2.93 7.83 -4.00
CA PRO A 30 3.03 8.61 -5.24
C PRO A 30 2.61 7.83 -6.48
N LEU A 31 2.25 6.55 -6.35
CA LEU A 31 1.81 5.75 -7.48
C LEU A 31 0.43 6.12 -7.98
N VAL A 32 -0.35 6.90 -7.22
CA VAL A 32 -1.66 7.36 -7.65
C VAL A 32 -1.69 8.87 -7.69
N ALA A 33 -2.46 9.42 -8.62
CA ALA A 33 -2.66 10.87 -8.74
C ALA A 33 -3.91 11.33 -8.02
N GLU A 34 -4.82 10.43 -7.72
CA GLU A 34 -6.04 10.73 -6.99
C GLU A 34 -6.39 9.55 -6.09
N GLU A 35 -7.25 9.82 -5.12
CA GLU A 35 -7.67 8.80 -4.18
C GLU A 35 -8.43 7.69 -4.90
N ALA A 36 -8.11 6.45 -4.55
CA ALA A 36 -8.71 5.28 -5.19
C ALA A 36 -8.71 4.12 -4.22
N LYS A 37 -9.52 3.13 -4.51
CA LYS A 37 -9.50 1.88 -3.77
C LYS A 37 -8.47 0.96 -4.38
N GLY A 38 -7.71 0.29 -3.54
CA GLY A 38 -6.66 -0.59 -4.01
C GLY A 38 -6.36 -1.71 -3.04
N ARG A 39 -5.31 -2.44 -3.36
CA ARG A 39 -4.85 -3.55 -2.54
C ARG A 39 -3.33 -3.54 -2.50
N VAL A 40 -2.79 -3.80 -1.33
CA VAL A 40 -1.35 -3.96 -1.16
C VAL A 40 -1.05 -5.41 -0.81
N THR A 41 0.04 -5.92 -1.33
CA THR A 41 0.49 -7.28 -1.07
C THR A 41 1.93 -7.22 -0.58
N ASN A 42 2.19 -7.93 0.51
CA ASN A 42 3.55 -8.10 1.01
C ASN A 42 4.09 -9.40 0.43
N PRO A 43 5.00 -9.34 -0.55
CA PRO A 43 5.50 -10.56 -1.18
C PRO A 43 6.29 -11.45 -0.23
N ALA A 44 6.84 -10.88 0.83
CA ALA A 44 7.61 -11.67 1.79
C ALA A 44 6.73 -12.60 2.62
N THR A 45 5.47 -12.22 2.88
CA THR A 45 4.54 -13.02 3.66
C THR A 45 3.42 -13.61 2.83
N GLY A 46 3.20 -13.07 1.63
CA GLY A 46 2.07 -13.44 0.78
C GLY A 46 0.75 -12.86 1.25
N LYS A 47 0.75 -12.05 2.29
CA LYS A 47 -0.49 -11.46 2.82
C LYS A 47 -0.81 -10.17 2.10
N SER A 48 -2.10 -9.88 1.96
CA SER A 48 -2.55 -8.67 1.29
C SER A 48 -3.70 -8.04 2.08
N SER A 49 -3.97 -6.79 1.77
CA SER A 49 -5.05 -6.04 2.40
C SER A 49 -5.63 -5.05 1.40
N ALA A 50 -6.94 -4.89 1.45
CA ALA A 50 -7.60 -3.81 0.74
C ALA A 50 -7.32 -2.51 1.49
N VAL A 51 -6.98 -1.46 0.75
CA VAL A 51 -6.66 -0.16 1.34
C VAL A 51 -7.21 0.95 0.47
N THR A 52 -7.34 2.14 1.05
CA THR A 52 -7.60 3.35 0.28
C THR A 52 -6.24 3.92 -0.13
N LEU A 53 -6.04 4.10 -1.43
CA LEU A 53 -4.81 4.69 -1.96
C LEU A 53 -4.98 6.20 -1.98
N ILE A 54 -4.07 6.90 -1.33
CA ILE A 54 -4.13 8.36 -1.20
C ILE A 54 -2.90 8.95 -1.88
N PRO A 55 -3.07 9.93 -2.76
CA PRO A 55 -1.90 10.52 -3.44
C PRO A 55 -0.98 11.21 -2.43
N LEU A 56 0.31 10.90 -2.53
CA LEU A 56 1.30 11.47 -1.64
C LEU A 56 2.08 12.58 -2.31
N GLY A 57 2.13 12.59 -3.62
CA GLY A 57 2.93 13.56 -4.36
C GLY A 57 4.40 13.15 -4.41
N GLY A 58 5.17 13.88 -5.19
CA GLY A 58 6.58 13.60 -5.34
C GLY A 58 6.86 12.52 -6.38
N ALA A 59 8.11 12.09 -6.44
CA ALA A 59 8.55 11.10 -7.40
C ALA A 59 7.99 9.72 -7.06
N ALA A 60 7.73 8.91 -8.09
CA ALA A 60 7.21 7.56 -7.90
C ALA A 60 8.15 6.69 -7.05
N THR A 61 9.43 7.05 -7.00
CA THR A 61 10.42 6.31 -6.22
C THR A 61 10.57 6.81 -4.79
N ALA A 62 9.76 7.79 -4.38
CA ALA A 62 9.93 8.43 -3.08
C ALA A 62 9.47 7.59 -1.90
N GLY A 63 8.83 6.46 -2.15
CA GLY A 63 8.32 5.63 -1.08
C GLY A 63 6.91 6.02 -0.65
N SER A 64 6.35 5.26 0.26
CA SER A 64 4.95 5.40 0.65
C SER A 64 4.80 5.30 2.15
N GLN A 65 3.64 5.73 2.65
CA GLN A 65 3.29 5.64 4.06
C GLN A 65 2.01 4.82 4.19
N MET A 66 1.99 3.91 5.15
CA MET A 66 0.89 2.99 5.32
C MET A 66 0.34 3.08 6.74
N SER A 67 -0.96 2.84 6.89
CA SER A 67 -1.58 2.84 8.21
C SER A 67 -1.07 1.67 9.06
N LEU A 68 -1.12 1.86 10.37
CA LEU A 68 -0.72 0.83 11.33
C LEU A 68 -1.49 -0.46 11.11
N SER A 69 -2.81 -0.37 10.95
CA SER A 69 -3.66 -1.54 10.77
C SER A 69 -3.33 -2.30 9.49
N ALA A 70 -3.06 -1.57 8.40
CA ALA A 70 -2.73 -2.21 7.13
C ALA A 70 -1.38 -2.94 7.23
N LEU A 71 -0.39 -2.32 7.88
CA LEU A 71 0.91 -2.98 8.07
C LEU A 71 0.76 -4.29 8.84
N ARG A 72 -0.08 -4.29 9.87
CA ARG A 72 -0.31 -5.51 10.65
C ARG A 72 -0.98 -6.60 9.82
N LEU A 73 -1.94 -6.21 8.98
CA LEU A 73 -2.67 -7.18 8.16
C LEU A 73 -1.77 -7.88 7.15
N ILE A 74 -0.76 -7.20 6.64
CA ILE A 74 0.15 -7.80 5.68
C ILE A 74 1.41 -8.36 6.32
N GLY A 75 1.46 -8.38 7.65
CA GLY A 75 2.59 -8.94 8.37
C GLY A 75 3.88 -8.17 8.22
N ALA A 76 3.77 -6.86 8.03
CA ALA A 76 4.95 -6.01 7.83
C ALA A 76 5.45 -5.48 9.17
N SER A 77 6.74 -5.12 9.19
CA SER A 77 7.34 -4.49 10.35
C SER A 77 6.79 -3.07 10.53
N LEU A 78 6.58 -2.67 11.77
CA LEU A 78 6.16 -1.32 12.08
C LEU A 78 7.32 -0.35 12.20
N THR A 79 8.54 -0.86 12.27
CA THR A 79 9.73 -0.04 12.49
C THR A 79 10.68 -0.02 11.31
N GLU A 80 10.44 -0.85 10.30
CA GLU A 80 11.32 -0.96 9.14
C GLU A 80 10.54 -0.73 7.87
N LEU A 81 11.27 -0.39 6.82
CA LEU A 81 10.67 -0.25 5.49
C LEU A 81 10.29 -1.63 4.95
N THR A 82 9.16 -1.71 4.28
CA THR A 82 8.68 -2.95 3.70
C THR A 82 8.33 -2.74 2.25
N GLY A 83 8.92 -3.55 1.37
CA GLY A 83 8.54 -3.52 -0.04
C GLY A 83 7.18 -4.16 -0.22
N VAL A 84 6.28 -3.48 -0.92
CA VAL A 84 4.92 -3.97 -1.16
C VAL A 84 4.55 -3.75 -2.63
N GLU A 85 3.66 -4.61 -3.12
CA GLU A 85 3.07 -4.45 -4.44
C GLU A 85 1.72 -3.76 -4.29
N VAL A 86 1.49 -2.77 -5.12
CA VAL A 86 0.27 -1.96 -5.08
C VAL A 86 -0.53 -2.19 -6.34
N ALA A 87 -1.83 -2.42 -6.18
CA ALA A 87 -2.72 -2.61 -7.31
C ALA A 87 -4.01 -1.82 -7.08
N LEU A 88 -4.63 -1.39 -8.17
CA LEU A 88 -5.97 -0.83 -8.11
C LEU A 88 -6.97 -1.95 -7.99
N GLU A 89 -8.01 -1.70 -7.21
CA GLU A 89 -9.13 -2.62 -7.08
C GLU A 89 -10.21 -2.20 -8.06
N GLY A 90 -10.73 -3.13 -8.70
CA GLY A 90 -11.78 -2.87 -9.63
C GLY A 90 -11.42 -3.09 -11.02
#